data_7dbc536873f08e6a350a474ed8a8017e
#
_entry.id   7dbc536873f08e6a350a474ed8a8017e
#
_cell.length_a   1.000
_cell.length_b   1.000
_cell.length_c   1.000
_cell.angle_alpha   90.00
_cell.angle_beta   90.00
_cell.angle_gamma   90.00
#
_symmetry.space_group_name_H-M   'P 1'
#
loop_
_entity.id
_entity.type
_entity.pdbx_description
1 polymer ?
#
loop_
_entity_poly.entity_id
_entity_poly.type
_entity_poly.pdbx_seq_one_letter_code
_entity_poly.pdbx_strand_id
1 'polypeptide(L)'
;MAKVELTAQALEQFARLPRTIQERVRKVLHRLEQWPNVSGVKALSGSLAGWYRIRTGHYRIRFYVQGDLIVVDQIGHRRDFYEG
;
A
#
# COMPACT_ATOMS: atom_id res chain seq x y z
N MET A 1 -16.77 5.06 -3.23
CA MET A 1 -15.36 5.36 -3.48
C MET A 1 -14.60 5.34 -2.16
N ALA A 2 -13.51 4.61 -2.11
CA ALA A 2 -12.74 4.52 -0.88
C ALA A 2 -11.87 5.76 -0.69
N LYS A 3 -11.61 6.09 0.56
CA LYS A 3 -10.69 7.15 0.93
C LYS A 3 -9.37 6.50 1.34
N VAL A 4 -8.24 7.06 0.90
CA VAL A 4 -6.92 6.51 1.18
C VAL A 4 -6.16 7.45 2.08
N GLU A 5 -5.66 6.93 3.20
CA GLU A 5 -4.84 7.69 4.14
C GLU A 5 -3.53 6.92 4.40
N LEU A 6 -2.47 7.67 4.65
CA LEU A 6 -1.17 7.11 5.01
C LEU A 6 -0.90 7.38 6.49
N THR A 7 -0.37 6.37 7.19
CA THR A 7 0.13 6.58 8.54
C THR A 7 1.36 7.49 8.49
N ALA A 8 1.78 8.01 9.62
CA ALA A 8 2.98 8.84 9.71
C ALA A 8 4.20 8.08 9.18
N GLN A 9 4.31 6.78 9.51
CA GLN A 9 5.39 5.93 9.01
C GLN A 9 5.36 5.83 7.49
N ALA A 10 4.19 5.54 6.91
CA ALA A 10 4.07 5.40 5.46
C ALA A 10 4.37 6.70 4.75
N LEU A 11 3.91 7.82 5.31
CA LEU A 11 4.17 9.13 4.73
C LEU A 11 5.67 9.44 4.71
N GLU A 12 6.37 9.12 5.80
CA GLU A 12 7.81 9.31 5.88
C GLU A 12 8.54 8.41 4.88
N GLN A 13 8.12 7.16 4.77
CA GLN A 13 8.70 6.23 3.79
C GLN A 13 8.47 6.71 2.36
N PHE A 14 7.27 7.22 2.07
CA PHE A 14 6.98 7.79 0.77
C PHE A 14 7.91 8.95 0.44
N ALA A 15 8.14 9.85 1.40
CA ALA A 15 8.97 11.03 1.19
C ALA A 15 10.43 10.67 0.85
N ARG A 16 10.89 9.49 1.28
CA ARG A 16 12.26 9.04 1.02
C ARG A 16 12.42 8.30 -0.31
N LEU A 17 11.34 8.02 -1.01
CA LEU A 17 11.42 7.31 -2.28
C LEU A 17 12.00 8.20 -3.38
N PRO A 18 12.72 7.60 -4.35
CA PRO A 18 13.08 8.34 -5.55
C PRO A 18 11.85 8.91 -6.24
N ARG A 19 11.99 10.06 -6.90
CA ARG A 19 10.85 10.75 -7.48
C ARG A 19 10.04 9.88 -8.46
N THR A 20 10.72 9.09 -9.30
CA THR A 20 10.03 8.22 -10.25
C THR A 20 9.20 7.16 -9.54
N ILE A 21 9.69 6.68 -8.41
CA ILE A 21 8.95 5.69 -7.59
C ILE A 21 7.79 6.36 -6.88
N GLN A 22 7.97 7.58 -6.39
CA GLN A 22 6.86 8.32 -5.79
C GLN A 22 5.70 8.46 -6.76
N GLU A 23 5.99 8.72 -8.03
CA GLU A 23 4.94 8.83 -9.04
C GLU A 23 4.20 7.52 -9.25
N ARG A 24 4.94 6.41 -9.29
CA ARG A 24 4.32 5.08 -9.40
C ARG A 24 3.45 4.77 -8.20
N VAL A 25 3.93 5.09 -7.01
CA VAL A 25 3.17 4.86 -5.79
C VAL A 25 1.92 5.71 -5.77
N ARG A 26 2.00 6.98 -6.18
CA ARG A 26 0.80 7.82 -6.27
C ARG A 26 -0.27 7.21 -7.16
N LYS A 27 0.12 6.66 -8.30
CA LYS A 27 -0.83 6.01 -9.20
C LYS A 27 -1.51 4.83 -8.54
N VAL A 28 -0.75 4.04 -7.78
CA VAL A 28 -1.30 2.90 -7.05
C VAL A 28 -2.26 3.37 -5.97
N LEU A 29 -1.88 4.39 -5.20
CA LEU A 29 -2.75 4.93 -4.16
C LEU A 29 -4.06 5.46 -4.75
N HIS A 30 -3.98 6.10 -5.92
CA HIS A 30 -5.17 6.57 -6.61
C HIS A 30 -6.07 5.40 -7.05
N ARG A 31 -5.46 4.30 -7.53
CA ARG A 31 -6.22 3.11 -7.90
C ARG A 31 -6.94 2.49 -6.71
N LEU A 32 -6.35 2.56 -5.52
CA LEU A 32 -6.97 2.02 -4.32
C LEU A 32 -8.28 2.71 -3.97
N GLU A 33 -8.52 3.90 -4.48
CA GLU A 33 -9.80 4.60 -4.29
C GLU A 33 -10.96 3.84 -4.92
N GLN A 34 -10.67 2.92 -5.85
CA GLN A 34 -11.69 2.10 -6.50
C GLN A 34 -12.00 0.82 -5.73
N TRP A 35 -11.43 0.66 -4.54
CA TRP A 35 -11.65 -0.53 -3.73
C TRP A 35 -13.13 -0.87 -3.62
N PRO A 36 -13.55 -2.16 -3.75
CA PRO A 36 -12.68 -3.35 -3.88
C PRO A 36 -12.28 -3.69 -5.31
N ASN A 37 -12.60 -2.87 -6.31
CA ASN A 37 -12.31 -3.15 -7.71
C ASN A 37 -10.89 -2.72 -8.08
N VAL A 38 -9.90 -3.38 -7.46
CA VAL A 38 -8.48 -3.09 -7.70
C VAL A 38 -7.77 -4.40 -7.99
N SER A 39 -7.10 -4.47 -9.15
CA SER A 39 -6.32 -5.65 -9.51
C SER A 39 -4.95 -5.62 -8.85
N GLY A 40 -4.33 -6.81 -8.70
CA GLY A 40 -2.99 -6.93 -8.18
C GLY A 40 -2.87 -6.91 -6.66
N VAL A 41 -3.99 -6.93 -5.96
CA VAL A 41 -4.00 -6.95 -4.50
C VAL A 41 -3.91 -8.40 -4.01
N LYS A 42 -3.06 -8.62 -3.02
CA LYS A 42 -2.92 -9.91 -2.37
C LYS A 42 -3.29 -9.79 -0.89
N ALA A 43 -4.20 -10.64 -0.44
CA ALA A 43 -4.52 -10.74 0.99
C ALA A 43 -3.39 -11.48 1.69
N LEU A 44 -2.95 -10.95 2.82
CA LEU A 44 -1.88 -11.55 3.61
C LEU A 44 -2.49 -12.53 4.62
N SER A 45 -1.64 -13.40 5.17
CA SER A 45 -2.10 -14.46 6.07
C SER A 45 -1.24 -14.50 7.33
N GLY A 46 -1.55 -15.47 8.21
CA GLY A 46 -0.83 -15.61 9.46
C GLY A 46 -1.04 -14.42 10.37
N SER A 47 0.06 -13.89 10.91
CA SER A 47 -0.01 -12.73 11.79
C SER A 47 -0.45 -11.45 11.08
N LEU A 48 -0.45 -11.46 9.75
CA LEU A 48 -0.89 -10.33 8.95
C LEU A 48 -2.28 -10.54 8.33
N ALA A 49 -3.05 -11.47 8.86
CA ALA A 49 -4.44 -11.67 8.40
C ALA A 49 -5.22 -10.36 8.57
N GLY A 50 -5.99 -9.99 7.55
CA GLY A 50 -6.71 -8.72 7.52
C GLY A 50 -5.95 -7.59 6.85
N TRP A 51 -4.69 -7.84 6.48
CA TRP A 51 -3.87 -6.90 5.75
C TRP A 51 -3.77 -7.29 4.30
N TYR A 52 -3.45 -6.32 3.46
CA TYR A 52 -3.32 -6.51 2.01
C TYR A 52 -2.04 -5.88 1.53
N ARG A 53 -1.56 -6.38 0.38
CA ARG A 53 -0.39 -5.84 -0.29
C ARG A 53 -0.69 -5.61 -1.75
N ILE A 54 -0.15 -4.51 -2.29
CA ILE A 54 -0.17 -4.24 -3.72
C ILE A 54 1.25 -3.84 -4.14
N ARG A 55 1.65 -4.23 -5.35
CA ARG A 55 3.00 -3.99 -5.85
C ARG A 55 3.02 -2.99 -7.00
N THR A 56 4.14 -2.26 -7.10
CA THR A 56 4.49 -1.52 -8.30
C THR A 56 6.00 -1.68 -8.51
N GLY A 57 6.39 -2.40 -9.59
CA GLY A 57 7.78 -2.77 -9.79
C GLY A 57 8.30 -3.61 -8.63
N HIS A 58 9.42 -3.18 -8.05
CA HIS A 58 10.01 -3.85 -6.88
C HIS A 58 9.54 -3.27 -5.56
N TYR A 59 8.59 -2.36 -5.59
CA TYR A 59 8.09 -1.72 -4.38
C TYR A 59 6.75 -2.29 -3.99
N ARG A 60 6.47 -2.30 -2.69
CA ARG A 60 5.26 -2.85 -2.13
C ARG A 60 4.59 -1.84 -1.21
N ILE A 61 3.27 -1.89 -1.18
CA ILE A 61 2.43 -1.03 -0.36
C ILE A 61 1.54 -1.95 0.45
N ARG A 62 1.61 -1.82 1.78
CA ARG A 62 0.77 -2.62 2.68
C ARG A 62 -0.31 -1.75 3.27
N PHE A 63 -1.52 -2.28 3.33
CA PHE A 63 -2.66 -1.53 3.82
C PHE A 63 -3.70 -2.44 4.45
N TYR A 64 -4.59 -1.85 5.23
CA TYR A 64 -5.79 -2.52 5.70
C TYR A 64 -7.00 -1.65 5.41
N VAL A 65 -8.21 -2.25 5.53
CA VAL A 65 -9.45 -1.58 5.15
C VAL A 65 -10.39 -1.51 6.35
N GLN A 66 -10.90 -0.32 6.61
CA GLN A 66 -11.92 -0.10 7.64
C GLN A 66 -13.10 0.60 6.96
N GLY A 67 -14.16 -0.16 6.65
CA GLY A 67 -15.30 0.39 5.91
C GLY A 67 -14.86 0.87 4.54
N ASP A 68 -15.02 2.17 4.27
CA ASP A 68 -14.57 2.78 3.03
C ASP A 68 -13.23 3.52 3.17
N LEU A 69 -12.54 3.31 4.30
CA LEU A 69 -11.23 3.90 4.53
C LEU A 69 -10.13 2.87 4.34
N ILE A 70 -9.15 3.19 3.50
CA ILE A 70 -7.95 2.37 3.30
C ILE A 70 -6.81 3.06 4.01
N VAL A 71 -6.16 2.33 4.92
CA VAL A 71 -5.04 2.86 5.69
C VAL A 71 -3.75 2.18 5.23
N VAL A 72 -2.87 2.96 4.61
CA VAL A 72 -1.57 2.50 4.15
C VAL A 72 -0.56 2.71 5.29
N ASP A 73 0.07 1.63 5.74
CA ASP A 73 0.99 1.72 6.87
C ASP A 73 2.45 1.51 6.50
N GLN A 74 2.73 0.90 5.36
CA GLN A 74 4.11 0.64 4.97
C GLN A 74 4.27 0.72 3.47
N ILE A 75 5.33 1.41 3.03
CA ILE A 75 5.72 1.54 1.63
C ILE A 75 7.23 1.33 1.57
N GLY A 76 7.69 0.41 0.71
CA GLY A 76 9.11 0.19 0.60
C GLY A 76 9.48 -0.81 -0.47
N HIS A 77 10.80 -1.01 -0.64
CA HIS A 77 11.33 -2.00 -1.57
C HIS A 77 11.00 -3.39 -1.06
N ARG A 78 10.75 -4.35 -1.96
CA ARG A 78 10.35 -5.72 -1.60
C ARG A 78 11.30 -6.38 -0.60
N ARG A 79 12.60 -6.05 -0.64
CA ARG A 79 13.60 -6.64 0.27
C ARG A 79 13.43 -6.18 1.72
N ASP A 80 12.71 -5.09 1.94
CA ASP A 80 12.48 -4.51 3.26
C ASP A 80 11.14 -4.97 3.85
N PHE A 81 10.39 -5.79 3.12
CA PHE A 81 9.07 -6.24 3.55
C PHE A 81 9.15 -7.67 4.09
N TYR A 82 8.54 -7.87 5.25
CA TYR A 82 8.26 -9.18 5.77
C TYR A 82 6.79 -9.50 5.52
N GLU A 83 6.55 -10.56 4.77
CA GLU A 83 5.20 -11.07 4.59
C GLU A 83 5.16 -12.43 5.24
N GLY A 84 4.51 -12.51 6.35
CA GLY A 84 4.47 -13.65 7.23
C GLY A 84 4.07 -14.99 6.65
#